data_d417dfcbf2a5a304e5b9383744b1ab35
#
_entry.id   d417dfcbf2a5a304e5b9383744b1ab35
#
_cell.length_a   1.000
_cell.length_b   1.000
_cell.length_c   1.000
_cell.angle_alpha   90.00
_cell.angle_beta   90.00
_cell.angle_gamma   90.00
#
_symmetry.space_group_name_H-M   'P 1'
#
loop_
_entity.id
_entity.type
_entity.pdbx_description
1 polymer ?
#
loop_
_entity_poly.entity_id
_entity_poly.type
_entity_poly.pdbx_seq_one_letter_code
_entity_poly.pdbx_strand_id
1 'polypeptide(L)'
;MHNKRYDYKKVYKKMGVLIALVLVFVTFAVLVLGASKAVVRAEEEETYKASYTNPDTGYEAVIEDDAELIEESDYEALIDLMKQITPYGNGMLKTIDTNSISTEGYVRSLYNSRYGSGSGTIFIIDMHNRNIWIHSNGAIYSTVTSSYADTITDNVYKYASSRNYYMCAYKVFEQELTLLKGRRISQPMKYISNALLAVVAALLINYAIVRFYIRKKTPSRKDVMKGIFVNKVFDNCKVNFTYQSKTYSPVDTDSGSSSSGGGGSSGGSSGGSSGGGGGGGGHSF
;
A
#
# COMPACT_ATOMS: atom_id res chain seq x y z
N MET A 1 -23.42 58.15 -51.60
CA MET A 1 -22.52 57.24 -50.85
C MET A 1 -21.94 57.97 -49.64
N HIS A 2 -22.43 57.72 -48.46
CA HIS A 2 -22.00 58.40 -47.22
C HIS A 2 -20.93 57.57 -46.57
N ASN A 3 -19.66 58.04 -46.68
CA ASN A 3 -18.49 57.36 -46.12
C ASN A 3 -18.41 57.71 -44.62
N LYS A 4 -18.88 56.82 -43.73
CA LYS A 4 -18.70 56.94 -42.27
C LYS A 4 -17.23 56.72 -41.94
N ARG A 5 -16.46 57.80 -41.75
CA ARG A 5 -15.12 57.69 -41.14
C ARG A 5 -15.29 57.18 -39.73
N TYR A 6 -14.84 55.96 -39.50
CA TYR A 6 -14.74 55.42 -38.17
C TYR A 6 -13.66 56.16 -37.36
N ASP A 7 -14.11 56.73 -36.24
CA ASP A 7 -13.20 57.48 -35.34
C ASP A 7 -12.46 56.48 -34.42
N TYR A 8 -11.35 55.97 -34.96
CA TYR A 8 -10.48 54.99 -34.25
C TYR A 8 -9.95 55.51 -32.92
N LYS A 9 -9.75 56.84 -32.76
CA LYS A 9 -9.31 57.44 -31.49
C LYS A 9 -10.29 57.20 -30.36
N LYS A 10 -11.58 57.26 -30.65
CA LYS A 10 -12.65 57.00 -29.68
C LYS A 10 -12.76 55.53 -29.27
N VAL A 11 -12.45 54.64 -30.22
CA VAL A 11 -12.43 53.18 -29.97
C VAL A 11 -11.20 52.83 -29.10
N TYR A 12 -10.01 53.32 -29.42
CA TYR A 12 -8.81 53.08 -28.60
C TYR A 12 -8.93 53.63 -27.18
N LYS A 13 -9.57 54.81 -26.99
CA LYS A 13 -9.80 55.38 -25.67
C LYS A 13 -10.75 54.52 -24.85
N LYS A 14 -11.81 53.98 -25.43
CA LYS A 14 -12.72 53.05 -24.76
C LYS A 14 -12.05 51.72 -24.44
N MET A 15 -11.22 51.21 -25.35
CA MET A 15 -10.49 49.97 -25.14
C MET A 15 -9.42 50.11 -24.05
N GLY A 16 -8.73 51.23 -23.97
CA GLY A 16 -7.76 51.54 -22.89
C GLY A 16 -8.44 51.59 -21.50
N VAL A 17 -9.63 52.20 -21.41
CA VAL A 17 -10.40 52.25 -20.17
C VAL A 17 -10.87 50.82 -19.75
N LEU A 18 -11.29 49.99 -20.73
CA LEU A 18 -11.70 48.63 -20.47
C LEU A 18 -10.54 47.75 -19.95
N ILE A 19 -9.36 47.89 -20.58
CA ILE A 19 -8.13 47.18 -20.16
C ILE A 19 -7.73 47.61 -18.75
N ALA A 20 -7.78 48.90 -18.43
CA ALA A 20 -7.47 49.40 -17.09
C ALA A 20 -8.43 48.83 -16.03
N LEU A 21 -9.74 48.77 -16.32
CA LEU A 21 -10.74 48.20 -15.43
C LEU A 21 -10.51 46.70 -15.21
N VAL A 22 -10.17 45.94 -16.26
CA VAL A 22 -9.87 44.50 -16.12
C VAL A 22 -8.61 44.30 -15.28
N LEU A 23 -7.56 45.10 -15.46
CA LEU A 23 -6.35 45.04 -14.64
C LEU A 23 -6.63 45.33 -13.15
N VAL A 24 -7.42 46.35 -12.86
CA VAL A 24 -7.84 46.68 -11.49
C VAL A 24 -8.66 45.54 -10.88
N PHE A 25 -9.57 44.92 -11.66
CA PHE A 25 -10.35 43.81 -11.20
C PHE A 25 -9.50 42.57 -10.92
N VAL A 26 -8.54 42.24 -11.79
CA VAL A 26 -7.61 41.13 -11.62
C VAL A 26 -6.70 41.36 -10.39
N THR A 27 -6.17 42.57 -10.19
CA THR A 27 -5.36 42.89 -9.01
C THR A 27 -6.18 42.82 -7.72
N PHE A 28 -7.43 43.28 -7.75
CA PHE A 28 -8.34 43.16 -6.59
C PHE A 28 -8.69 41.70 -6.29
N ALA A 29 -8.98 40.89 -7.32
CA ALA A 29 -9.24 39.46 -7.17
C ALA A 29 -8.03 38.70 -6.60
N VAL A 30 -6.80 39.02 -7.04
CA VAL A 30 -5.56 38.46 -6.49
C VAL A 30 -5.35 38.87 -5.03
N LEU A 31 -5.68 40.09 -4.69
CA LEU A 31 -5.58 40.63 -3.32
C LEU A 31 -6.60 39.96 -2.39
N VAL A 32 -7.84 39.77 -2.85
CA VAL A 32 -8.90 39.08 -2.08
C VAL A 32 -8.58 37.59 -1.94
N LEU A 33 -8.09 36.92 -2.98
CA LEU A 33 -7.65 35.52 -2.92
C LEU A 33 -6.39 35.32 -2.06
N GLY A 34 -5.49 36.32 -2.03
CA GLY A 34 -4.33 36.34 -1.13
C GLY A 34 -4.72 36.54 0.32
N ALA A 35 -5.69 37.43 0.58
CA ALA A 35 -6.19 37.70 1.93
C ALA A 35 -6.99 36.51 2.48
N SER A 36 -7.75 35.79 1.65
CA SER A 36 -8.48 34.60 2.09
C SER A 36 -7.56 33.43 2.47
N LYS A 37 -6.36 33.33 1.88
CA LYS A 37 -5.34 32.37 2.35
C LYS A 37 -4.65 32.79 3.65
N ALA A 38 -4.64 34.08 3.98
CA ALA A 38 -4.08 34.58 5.23
C ALA A 38 -5.07 34.52 6.41
N VAL A 39 -6.37 34.52 6.15
CA VAL A 39 -7.42 34.54 7.21
C VAL A 39 -7.87 33.14 7.63
N VAL A 40 -7.56 32.06 6.87
CA VAL A 40 -7.89 30.67 7.25
C VAL A 40 -6.76 29.99 8.04
N ARG A 41 -5.69 30.70 8.36
CA ARG A 41 -4.82 30.31 9.46
C ARG A 41 -5.38 30.92 10.78
N ALA A 42 -6.61 30.51 11.13
CA ALA A 42 -6.98 30.47 12.52
C ALA A 42 -5.95 29.52 13.16
N GLU A 43 -5.13 30.05 14.05
CA GLU A 43 -4.42 29.25 15.03
C GLU A 43 -5.50 28.43 15.76
N GLU A 44 -5.78 27.20 15.28
CA GLU A 44 -6.21 26.16 16.19
C GLU A 44 -5.06 26.13 17.20
N GLU A 45 -5.34 26.50 18.42
CA GLU A 45 -4.45 26.34 19.55
C GLU A 45 -4.20 24.85 19.64
N GLU A 46 -3.12 24.38 18.94
CA GLU A 46 -2.74 22.98 18.91
C GLU A 46 -2.35 22.63 20.34
N THR A 47 -3.27 22.01 21.05
CA THR A 47 -3.11 21.65 22.46
C THR A 47 -2.21 20.43 22.56
N TYR A 48 -0.89 20.64 22.38
CA TYR A 48 0.08 19.58 22.58
C TYR A 48 0.14 19.19 24.03
N LYS A 49 0.06 17.91 24.33
CA LYS A 49 0.32 17.37 25.65
C LYS A 49 1.83 17.40 25.98
N ALA A 50 2.68 17.18 24.98
CA ALA A 50 4.13 17.35 25.04
C ALA A 50 4.71 17.66 23.67
N SER A 51 5.75 18.49 23.61
CA SER A 51 6.44 18.83 22.36
C SER A 51 7.93 19.05 22.59
N TYR A 52 8.73 18.81 21.57
CA TYR A 52 10.17 19.08 21.52
C TYR A 52 10.57 19.44 20.10
N THR A 53 11.33 20.51 19.94
CA THR A 53 11.94 20.88 18.66
C THR A 53 13.44 20.69 18.73
N ASN A 54 14.00 19.93 17.79
CA ASN A 54 15.42 19.69 17.71
C ASN A 54 16.14 20.96 17.21
N PRO A 55 17.05 21.54 17.96
CA PRO A 55 17.71 22.80 17.59
C PRO A 55 18.64 22.67 16.36
N ASP A 56 19.15 21.45 16.07
CA ASP A 56 20.09 21.23 14.98
C ASP A 56 19.38 21.01 13.64
N THR A 57 18.22 20.33 13.65
CA THR A 57 17.51 19.94 12.43
C THR A 57 16.23 20.74 12.20
N GLY A 58 15.69 21.36 13.25
CA GLY A 58 14.39 22.02 13.21
C GLY A 58 13.19 21.05 13.18
N TYR A 59 13.44 19.73 13.18
CA TYR A 59 12.38 18.74 13.26
C TYR A 59 11.80 18.66 14.66
N GLU A 60 10.52 18.32 14.75
CA GLU A 60 9.79 18.27 16.00
C GLU A 60 9.33 16.85 16.38
N ALA A 61 9.20 16.63 17.68
CA ALA A 61 8.49 15.50 18.26
C ALA A 61 7.28 16.05 19.02
N VAL A 62 6.07 15.53 18.74
CA VAL A 62 4.82 16.07 19.25
C VAL A 62 3.88 14.97 19.69
N ILE A 63 3.20 15.18 20.82
CA ILE A 63 2.15 14.31 21.33
C ILE A 63 0.83 15.09 21.36
N GLU A 64 -0.13 14.65 20.58
CA GLU A 64 -1.52 15.13 20.56
C GLU A 64 -2.44 13.97 20.97
N ASP A 65 -2.79 13.94 22.25
CA ASP A 65 -3.63 12.90 22.83
C ASP A 65 -5.05 13.45 23.05
N ASP A 66 -5.82 13.61 21.96
CA ASP A 66 -7.17 14.19 22.02
C ASP A 66 -8.19 13.18 22.61
N ALA A 67 -7.93 11.90 22.47
CA ALA A 67 -8.77 10.86 23.05
C ALA A 67 -8.41 10.50 24.51
N GLU A 68 -7.44 11.22 25.10
CA GLU A 68 -6.98 11.06 26.49
C GLU A 68 -6.68 9.58 26.83
N LEU A 69 -5.94 8.90 25.95
CA LEU A 69 -5.64 7.47 26.08
C LEU A 69 -4.38 7.18 26.88
N ILE A 70 -3.52 8.18 27.09
CA ILE A 70 -2.19 8.05 27.71
C ILE A 70 -2.19 8.89 28.99
N GLU A 71 -1.66 8.34 30.07
CA GLU A 71 -1.54 9.04 31.31
C GLU A 71 -0.49 10.15 31.22
N GLU A 72 -0.73 11.29 31.87
CA GLU A 72 0.15 12.45 31.83
C GLU A 72 1.58 12.12 32.32
N SER A 73 1.71 11.20 33.28
CA SER A 73 2.98 10.71 33.79
C SER A 73 3.86 10.02 32.73
N ASP A 74 3.24 9.51 31.65
CA ASP A 74 3.90 8.74 30.59
C ASP A 74 4.40 9.61 29.43
N TYR A 75 3.90 10.86 29.32
CA TYR A 75 4.29 11.74 28.22
C TYR A 75 5.78 12.06 28.19
N GLU A 76 6.41 12.25 29.37
CA GLU A 76 7.85 12.55 29.44
C GLU A 76 8.69 11.41 28.86
N ALA A 77 8.41 10.18 29.25
CA ALA A 77 9.12 9.01 28.75
C ALA A 77 8.93 8.81 27.23
N LEU A 78 7.72 9.08 26.74
CA LEU A 78 7.38 8.92 25.33
C LEU A 78 8.04 10.02 24.47
N ILE A 79 7.98 11.29 24.92
CA ILE A 79 8.63 12.38 24.19
C ILE A 79 10.15 12.23 24.17
N ASP A 80 10.75 11.72 25.25
CA ASP A 80 12.20 11.45 25.31
C ASP A 80 12.65 10.36 24.32
N LEU A 81 11.80 9.37 24.08
CA LEU A 81 12.02 8.39 23.00
C LEU A 81 11.89 9.05 21.63
N MET A 82 10.81 9.83 21.41
CA MET A 82 10.53 10.48 20.14
C MET A 82 11.58 11.55 19.78
N LYS A 83 12.20 12.23 20.76
CA LYS A 83 13.34 13.14 20.53
C LYS A 83 14.48 12.47 19.76
N GLN A 84 14.70 11.16 19.93
CA GLN A 84 15.76 10.44 19.23
C GLN A 84 15.44 10.20 17.75
N ILE A 85 14.18 10.43 17.31
CA ILE A 85 13.76 10.35 15.91
C ILE A 85 14.02 11.68 15.19
N THR A 86 14.02 12.80 15.91
CA THR A 86 14.14 14.14 15.33
C THR A 86 15.44 14.41 14.54
N PRO A 87 16.55 13.68 14.70
CA PRO A 87 17.66 13.77 13.75
C PRO A 87 17.33 13.32 12.32
N TYR A 88 16.29 12.51 12.16
CA TYR A 88 15.89 11.91 10.86
C TYR A 88 14.66 12.58 10.24
N GLY A 89 13.77 13.15 11.07
CA GLY A 89 12.53 13.79 10.64
C GLY A 89 11.60 14.11 11.81
N ASN A 90 10.44 14.65 11.48
CA ASN A 90 9.39 14.92 12.47
C ASN A 90 8.78 13.60 13.00
N GLY A 91 8.42 13.58 14.27
CA GLY A 91 7.71 12.48 14.90
C GLY A 91 6.45 12.96 15.58
N MET A 92 5.30 12.34 15.32
CA MET A 92 4.03 12.71 15.92
C MET A 92 3.26 11.49 16.41
N LEU A 93 2.76 11.58 17.63
CA LEU A 93 1.70 10.73 18.14
C LEU A 93 0.38 11.50 18.11
N LYS A 94 -0.64 10.89 17.51
CA LYS A 94 -2.01 11.40 17.52
C LYS A 94 -2.96 10.33 18.05
N THR A 95 -3.86 10.71 18.95
CA THR A 95 -5.01 9.88 19.31
C THR A 95 -6.31 10.61 18.99
N ILE A 96 -7.31 9.89 18.51
CA ILE A 96 -8.63 10.44 18.19
C ILE A 96 -9.73 9.49 18.60
N ASP A 97 -10.86 10.00 19.04
CA ASP A 97 -12.07 9.25 19.39
C ASP A 97 -13.20 9.38 18.36
N THR A 98 -13.12 10.38 17.47
CA THR A 98 -14.09 10.62 16.40
C THR A 98 -13.38 10.75 15.05
N ASN A 99 -13.86 9.98 14.04
CA ASN A 99 -13.34 10.05 12.68
C ASN A 99 -14.41 9.58 11.69
N SER A 100 -14.75 10.43 10.72
CA SER A 100 -15.77 10.14 9.69
C SER A 100 -15.20 9.54 8.40
N ILE A 101 -13.87 9.42 8.30
CA ILE A 101 -13.17 8.88 7.13
C ILE A 101 -12.26 7.72 7.55
N SER A 102 -11.60 7.08 6.59
CA SER A 102 -10.62 6.04 6.92
C SER A 102 -9.44 6.60 7.70
N THR A 103 -8.89 5.83 8.64
CA THR A 103 -7.70 6.20 9.42
C THR A 103 -6.52 6.59 8.51
N GLU A 104 -6.30 5.84 7.42
CA GLU A 104 -5.30 6.18 6.40
C GLU A 104 -5.54 7.56 5.78
N GLY A 105 -6.80 7.83 5.36
CA GLY A 105 -7.16 9.11 4.76
C GLY A 105 -6.97 10.28 5.72
N TYR A 106 -7.33 10.08 6.98
CA TYR A 106 -7.17 11.07 8.04
C TYR A 106 -5.68 11.40 8.28
N VAL A 107 -4.86 10.38 8.54
CA VAL A 107 -3.44 10.59 8.86
C VAL A 107 -2.65 11.16 7.68
N ARG A 108 -2.99 10.77 6.45
CA ARG A 108 -2.39 11.36 5.24
C ARG A 108 -2.74 12.83 5.09
N SER A 109 -3.99 13.20 5.34
CA SER A 109 -4.44 14.60 5.32
C SER A 109 -3.73 15.43 6.39
N LEU A 110 -3.68 14.90 7.61
CA LEU A 110 -2.98 15.51 8.75
C LEU A 110 -1.49 15.71 8.43
N TYR A 111 -0.83 14.68 7.91
CA TYR A 111 0.59 14.76 7.53
C TYR A 111 0.84 15.86 6.50
N ASN A 112 0.04 15.87 5.43
CA ASN A 112 0.20 16.84 4.35
C ASN A 112 -0.06 18.28 4.80
N SER A 113 -1.03 18.50 5.70
CA SER A 113 -1.33 19.83 6.24
C SER A 113 -0.23 20.35 7.15
N ARG A 114 0.40 19.46 7.94
CA ARG A 114 1.37 19.85 8.96
C ARG A 114 2.80 19.87 8.42
N TYR A 115 3.23 18.81 7.74
CA TYR A 115 4.61 18.60 7.32
C TYR A 115 4.81 18.70 5.80
N GLY A 116 3.73 18.69 5.02
CA GLY A 116 3.79 18.74 3.55
C GLY A 116 4.60 17.57 2.98
N SER A 117 5.69 17.89 2.26
CA SER A 117 6.64 16.91 1.72
C SER A 117 7.86 16.68 2.62
N GLY A 118 7.88 17.26 3.81
CA GLY A 118 8.98 17.12 4.77
C GLY A 118 9.19 15.66 5.22
N SER A 119 10.36 15.37 5.80
CA SER A 119 10.63 14.06 6.40
C SER A 119 9.95 13.93 7.75
N GLY A 120 9.26 12.81 7.99
CA GLY A 120 8.60 12.56 9.26
C GLY A 120 7.80 11.27 9.31
N THR A 121 7.26 11.00 10.49
CA THR A 121 6.34 9.90 10.77
C THR A 121 5.22 10.37 11.69
N ILE A 122 4.01 9.88 11.45
CA ILE A 122 2.85 10.04 12.33
C ILE A 122 2.35 8.65 12.70
N PHE A 123 2.28 8.38 13.99
CA PHE A 123 1.55 7.24 14.53
C PHE A 123 0.21 7.71 15.08
N ILE A 124 -0.89 7.08 14.65
CA ILE A 124 -2.23 7.40 15.10
C ILE A 124 -2.91 6.20 15.76
N ILE A 125 -3.65 6.47 16.85
CA ILE A 125 -4.60 5.55 17.47
C ILE A 125 -6.01 6.12 17.25
N ASP A 126 -6.77 5.48 16.38
CA ASP A 126 -8.12 5.87 16.00
C ASP A 126 -9.13 4.97 16.73
N MET A 127 -9.75 5.52 17.76
CA MET A 127 -10.71 4.79 18.58
C MET A 127 -12.04 4.61 17.87
N HIS A 128 -12.41 5.50 16.94
CA HIS A 128 -13.64 5.39 16.17
C HIS A 128 -13.61 4.18 15.22
N ASN A 129 -12.53 4.08 14.43
CA ASN A 129 -12.35 3.00 13.46
C ASN A 129 -11.68 1.76 14.09
N ARG A 130 -11.32 1.82 15.37
CA ARG A 130 -10.56 0.74 16.05
C ARG A 130 -9.33 0.32 15.26
N ASN A 131 -8.52 1.32 14.88
CA ASN A 131 -7.38 1.12 14.01
C ASN A 131 -6.16 1.90 14.51
N ILE A 132 -4.99 1.29 14.38
CA ILE A 132 -3.70 1.96 14.54
C ILE A 132 -3.03 2.08 13.18
N TRP A 133 -2.41 3.23 12.91
CA TRP A 133 -1.79 3.48 11.60
C TRP A 133 -0.50 4.28 11.75
N ILE A 134 0.50 3.91 10.95
CA ILE A 134 1.74 4.67 10.79
C ILE A 134 1.75 5.24 9.37
N HIS A 135 2.04 6.53 9.26
CA HIS A 135 2.30 7.19 7.98
C HIS A 135 3.65 7.87 8.01
N SER A 136 4.51 7.56 7.05
CA SER A 136 5.86 8.12 6.94
C SER A 136 6.09 8.76 5.58
N ASN A 137 6.95 9.78 5.52
CA ASN A 137 7.34 10.44 4.28
C ASN A 137 8.82 10.87 4.34
N GLY A 138 9.36 11.26 3.18
CA GLY A 138 10.74 11.77 3.05
C GLY A 138 11.80 10.75 3.43
N ALA A 139 12.83 11.20 4.15
CA ALA A 139 13.97 10.35 4.54
C ALA A 139 13.56 9.21 5.48
N ILE A 140 12.61 9.45 6.39
CA ILE A 140 12.09 8.39 7.28
C ILE A 140 11.45 7.27 6.46
N TYR A 141 10.67 7.59 5.41
CA TYR A 141 10.01 6.58 4.59
C TYR A 141 10.98 5.66 3.84
N SER A 142 12.19 6.14 3.53
CA SER A 142 13.21 5.28 2.92
C SER A 142 13.61 4.10 3.81
N THR A 143 13.38 4.22 5.11
CA THR A 143 13.68 3.19 6.13
C THR A 143 12.40 2.57 6.69
N VAL A 144 11.45 3.39 7.13
CA VAL A 144 10.13 2.96 7.63
C VAL A 144 9.14 2.93 6.46
N THR A 145 9.31 1.96 5.59
CA THR A 145 8.43 1.75 4.42
C THR A 145 7.06 1.24 4.86
N SER A 146 6.07 1.25 3.95
CA SER A 146 4.73 0.68 4.23
C SER A 146 4.81 -0.76 4.77
N SER A 147 5.69 -1.59 4.24
CA SER A 147 5.88 -2.97 4.72
C SER A 147 6.42 -3.03 6.17
N TYR A 148 7.28 -2.08 6.55
CA TYR A 148 7.73 -1.98 7.94
C TYR A 148 6.65 -1.38 8.84
N ALA A 149 5.87 -0.41 8.35
CA ALA A 149 4.72 0.13 9.07
C ALA A 149 3.70 -0.96 9.41
N ASP A 150 3.34 -1.83 8.44
CA ASP A 150 2.50 -3.01 8.67
C ASP A 150 3.13 -3.97 9.69
N THR A 151 4.44 -4.23 9.58
CA THR A 151 5.16 -5.11 10.52
C THR A 151 5.13 -4.55 11.95
N ILE A 152 5.35 -3.23 12.11
CA ILE A 152 5.35 -2.57 13.42
C ILE A 152 3.93 -2.63 14.01
N THR A 153 2.90 -2.29 13.23
CA THR A 153 1.51 -2.33 13.71
C THR A 153 1.07 -3.74 14.05
N ASP A 154 1.47 -4.76 13.28
CA ASP A 154 1.28 -6.18 13.59
C ASP A 154 1.97 -6.61 14.91
N ASN A 155 3.11 -6.01 15.25
CA ASN A 155 3.81 -6.32 16.50
C ASN A 155 3.13 -5.70 17.74
N VAL A 156 2.43 -4.56 17.56
CA VAL A 156 1.94 -3.77 18.70
C VAL A 156 0.42 -3.77 18.90
N TYR A 157 -0.40 -4.23 17.93
CA TYR A 157 -1.86 -4.17 18.00
C TYR A 157 -2.44 -4.81 19.27
N LYS A 158 -1.78 -5.81 19.83
CA LYS A 158 -2.21 -6.47 21.08
C LYS A 158 -2.19 -5.53 22.27
N TYR A 159 -1.26 -4.57 22.30
CA TYR A 159 -1.26 -3.55 23.35
C TYR A 159 -2.49 -2.64 23.22
N ALA A 160 -2.82 -2.19 22.01
CA ALA A 160 -4.02 -1.41 21.74
C ALA A 160 -5.29 -2.20 22.10
N SER A 161 -5.37 -3.48 21.71
CA SER A 161 -6.49 -4.38 22.05
C SER A 161 -6.66 -4.57 23.55
N SER A 162 -5.57 -4.58 24.31
CA SER A 162 -5.58 -4.66 25.79
C SER A 162 -5.72 -3.32 26.49
N ARG A 163 -5.94 -2.23 25.75
CA ARG A 163 -6.05 -0.85 26.24
C ARG A 163 -4.77 -0.29 26.86
N ASN A 164 -3.61 -0.89 26.55
CA ASN A 164 -2.32 -0.35 26.97
C ASN A 164 -1.76 0.55 25.86
N TYR A 165 -2.35 1.74 25.71
CA TYR A 165 -2.06 2.64 24.60
C TYR A 165 -0.66 3.26 24.71
N TYR A 166 -0.20 3.53 25.94
CA TYR A 166 1.17 3.97 26.17
C TYR A 166 2.19 2.97 25.60
N MET A 167 2.09 1.69 26.01
CA MET A 167 3.02 0.68 25.52
C MET A 167 2.87 0.45 24.01
N CYS A 168 1.67 0.63 23.46
CA CYS A 168 1.45 0.58 22.02
C CYS A 168 2.29 1.67 21.32
N ALA A 169 2.15 2.93 21.72
CA ALA A 169 2.87 4.05 21.16
C ALA A 169 4.39 3.94 21.40
N TYR A 170 4.79 3.61 22.63
CA TYR A 170 6.20 3.44 22.98
C TYR A 170 6.88 2.39 22.09
N LYS A 171 6.24 1.23 21.90
CA LYS A 171 6.77 0.16 21.06
C LYS A 171 6.77 0.47 19.57
N VAL A 172 5.89 1.34 19.09
CA VAL A 172 5.94 1.85 17.72
C VAL A 172 7.22 2.67 17.54
N PHE A 173 7.40 3.73 18.34
CA PHE A 173 8.55 4.61 18.19
C PHE A 173 9.89 3.93 18.53
N GLU A 174 9.92 2.96 19.46
CA GLU A 174 11.09 2.13 19.72
C GLU A 174 11.52 1.31 18.49
N GLN A 175 10.55 0.72 17.77
CA GLN A 175 10.81 -0.05 16.56
C GLN A 175 11.21 0.85 15.40
N GLU A 176 10.53 1.99 15.20
CA GLU A 176 10.94 2.99 14.21
C GLU A 176 12.37 3.46 14.43
N LEU A 177 12.71 3.83 15.67
CA LEU A 177 14.07 4.24 16.03
C LEU A 177 15.08 3.13 15.79
N THR A 178 14.71 1.89 16.07
CA THR A 178 15.56 0.71 15.82
C THR A 178 15.89 0.58 14.33
N LEU A 179 14.89 0.76 13.46
CA LEU A 179 15.05 0.76 12.00
C LEU A 179 15.90 1.94 11.54
N LEU A 180 15.63 3.16 12.03
CA LEU A 180 16.39 4.37 11.69
C LEU A 180 17.88 4.27 12.08
N LYS A 181 18.19 3.54 13.16
CA LYS A 181 19.56 3.19 13.56
C LYS A 181 20.17 2.03 12.73
N GLY A 182 19.51 1.58 11.65
CA GLY A 182 19.98 0.50 10.78
C GLY A 182 19.88 -0.90 11.37
N ARG A 183 19.14 -1.08 12.47
CA ARG A 183 18.93 -2.38 13.10
C ARG A 183 17.66 -3.04 12.56
N ARG A 184 17.47 -4.33 12.85
CA ARG A 184 16.30 -5.09 12.44
C ARG A 184 15.30 -5.18 13.58
N ILE A 185 14.02 -5.13 13.26
CA ILE A 185 12.91 -5.40 14.18
C ILE A 185 12.42 -6.83 14.04
N SER A 186 11.74 -7.34 15.07
CA SER A 186 11.06 -8.62 15.00
C SER A 186 9.96 -8.58 13.95
N GLN A 187 9.88 -9.64 13.14
CA GLN A 187 8.79 -9.80 12.18
C GLN A 187 7.79 -10.81 12.73
N PRO A 188 6.48 -10.50 12.70
CA PRO A 188 5.47 -11.45 13.16
C PRO A 188 5.54 -12.69 12.26
N MET A 189 5.63 -13.86 12.90
CA MET A 189 5.60 -15.12 12.15
C MET A 189 4.21 -15.34 11.56
N LYS A 190 4.10 -15.26 10.26
CA LYS A 190 2.86 -15.58 9.51
C LYS A 190 2.67 -17.10 9.46
N TYR A 191 2.34 -17.70 10.61
CA TYR A 191 2.19 -19.17 10.75
C TYR A 191 1.25 -19.77 9.72
N ILE A 192 0.14 -19.09 9.42
CA ILE A 192 -0.87 -19.57 8.45
C ILE A 192 -0.29 -19.63 7.04
N SER A 193 0.42 -18.58 6.60
CA SER A 193 1.06 -18.55 5.28
C SER A 193 2.15 -19.62 5.16
N ASN A 194 2.97 -19.78 6.21
CA ASN A 194 4.03 -20.79 6.24
C ASN A 194 3.46 -22.20 6.26
N ALA A 195 2.37 -22.45 7.01
CA ALA A 195 1.68 -23.72 7.02
C ALA A 195 1.07 -24.04 5.64
N LEU A 196 0.42 -23.07 5.01
CA LEU A 196 -0.13 -23.24 3.66
C LEU A 196 0.97 -23.53 2.64
N LEU A 197 2.07 -22.79 2.68
CA LEU A 197 3.23 -23.01 1.82
C LEU A 197 3.82 -24.41 2.02
N ALA A 198 3.93 -24.87 3.27
CA ALA A 198 4.40 -26.22 3.59
C ALA A 198 3.49 -27.31 3.02
N VAL A 199 2.15 -27.13 3.11
CA VAL A 199 1.19 -28.06 2.51
C VAL A 199 1.31 -28.10 1.00
N VAL A 200 1.40 -26.93 0.32
CA VAL A 200 1.59 -26.87 -1.13
C VAL A 200 2.89 -27.52 -1.55
N ALA A 201 3.99 -27.25 -0.84
CA ALA A 201 5.28 -27.87 -1.10
C ALA A 201 5.23 -29.39 -0.94
N ALA A 202 4.59 -29.88 0.13
CA ALA A 202 4.41 -31.32 0.36
C ALA A 202 3.60 -32.01 -0.76
N LEU A 203 2.53 -31.36 -1.24
CA LEU A 203 1.73 -31.88 -2.36
C LEU A 203 2.54 -31.92 -3.66
N LEU A 204 3.34 -30.88 -3.95
CA LEU A 204 4.20 -30.84 -5.14
C LEU A 204 5.29 -31.92 -5.10
N ILE A 205 5.92 -32.11 -3.94
CA ILE A 205 6.93 -33.17 -3.73
C ILE A 205 6.28 -34.55 -3.92
N ASN A 206 5.12 -34.77 -3.30
CA ASN A 206 4.38 -36.04 -3.44
C ASN A 206 4.02 -36.29 -4.90
N TYR A 207 3.46 -35.29 -5.59
CA TYR A 207 3.16 -35.38 -7.03
C TYR A 207 4.40 -35.72 -7.86
N ALA A 208 5.53 -35.06 -7.58
CA ALA A 208 6.78 -35.33 -8.30
C ALA A 208 7.27 -36.77 -8.06
N ILE A 209 7.22 -37.26 -6.82
CA ILE A 209 7.58 -38.65 -6.48
C ILE A 209 6.69 -39.66 -7.21
N VAL A 210 5.37 -39.48 -7.14
CA VAL A 210 4.40 -40.36 -7.79
C VAL A 210 4.62 -40.39 -9.30
N ARG A 211 4.81 -39.21 -9.93
CA ARG A 211 5.05 -39.12 -11.38
C ARG A 211 6.36 -39.76 -11.79
N PHE A 212 7.41 -39.62 -10.98
CA PHE A 212 8.71 -40.25 -11.21
C PHE A 212 8.61 -41.77 -11.07
N TYR A 213 7.84 -42.26 -10.11
CA TYR A 213 7.62 -43.70 -9.86
C TYR A 213 6.78 -44.32 -10.96
N ILE A 214 5.73 -43.65 -11.44
CA ILE A 214 4.90 -44.09 -12.55
C ILE A 214 5.72 -44.17 -13.85
N ARG A 215 6.58 -43.17 -14.13
CA ARG A 215 7.46 -43.20 -15.32
C ARG A 215 8.42 -44.39 -15.33
N LYS A 216 8.88 -44.87 -14.18
CA LYS A 216 9.75 -46.03 -14.06
C LYS A 216 9.01 -47.35 -14.18
N LYS A 217 7.70 -47.38 -13.88
CA LYS A 217 6.89 -48.62 -13.93
C LYS A 217 6.09 -48.77 -15.22
N THR A 218 5.93 -47.77 -16.03
CA THR A 218 5.31 -47.94 -17.36
C THR A 218 6.27 -48.64 -18.28
N PRO A 219 5.97 -49.89 -18.65
CA PRO A 219 6.84 -50.66 -19.58
C PRO A 219 6.88 -49.90 -20.92
N SER A 220 8.06 -49.92 -21.55
CA SER A 220 8.22 -49.35 -22.89
C SER A 220 7.27 -50.08 -23.85
N ARG A 221 6.71 -49.37 -24.83
CA ARG A 221 5.87 -49.95 -25.88
C ARG A 221 6.57 -51.15 -26.54
N LYS A 222 7.92 -51.12 -26.65
CA LYS A 222 8.74 -52.23 -27.14
C LYS A 222 8.70 -53.46 -26.21
N ASP A 223 8.66 -53.26 -24.89
CA ASP A 223 8.64 -54.34 -23.91
C ASP A 223 7.25 -55.01 -23.84
N VAL A 224 6.17 -54.19 -23.96
CA VAL A 224 4.81 -54.72 -24.11
C VAL A 224 4.67 -55.51 -25.42
N MET A 225 5.20 -55.01 -26.52
CA MET A 225 5.18 -55.71 -27.82
C MET A 225 5.98 -57.00 -27.75
N LYS A 226 7.13 -57.06 -27.08
CA LYS A 226 7.89 -58.31 -26.89
C LYS A 226 7.11 -59.36 -26.08
N GLY A 227 6.29 -58.93 -25.11
CA GLY A 227 5.44 -59.84 -24.33
C GLY A 227 4.25 -60.41 -25.15
N ILE A 228 3.82 -59.70 -26.19
CA ILE A 228 2.69 -60.13 -27.06
C ILE A 228 3.19 -61.00 -28.20
N PHE A 229 4.44 -60.81 -28.67
CA PHE A 229 5.07 -61.72 -29.67
C PHE A 229 5.62 -62.96 -28.97
N VAL A 230 4.77 -63.82 -28.49
CA VAL A 230 5.11 -65.25 -28.30
C VAL A 230 5.41 -65.80 -29.64
N ASN A 231 6.58 -66.45 -29.82
CA ASN A 231 7.02 -67.13 -31.04
C ASN A 231 5.90 -68.05 -31.55
N LYS A 232 5.01 -67.55 -32.37
CA LYS A 232 4.15 -68.38 -33.20
C LYS A 232 4.90 -68.56 -34.53
N VAL A 233 5.56 -69.66 -34.63
CA VAL A 233 6.07 -70.12 -35.90
C VAL A 233 4.84 -70.57 -36.69
N PHE A 234 4.46 -69.79 -37.69
CA PHE A 234 3.39 -70.16 -38.60
C PHE A 234 4.06 -70.93 -39.77
N ASP A 235 4.01 -72.26 -39.70
CA ASP A 235 4.31 -73.08 -40.81
C ASP A 235 3.15 -73.08 -41.80
N ASN A 236 3.40 -72.68 -43.06
CA ASN A 236 2.45 -72.70 -44.17
C ASN A 236 1.22 -71.75 -44.05
N CYS A 237 1.38 -70.50 -43.70
CA CYS A 237 0.31 -69.50 -43.79
C CYS A 237 0.02 -69.13 -45.26
N LYS A 238 -1.12 -69.61 -45.79
CA LYS A 238 -1.71 -69.08 -47.04
C LYS A 238 -2.61 -67.89 -46.63
N VAL A 239 -2.22 -66.70 -47.02
CA VAL A 239 -3.05 -65.48 -46.81
C VAL A 239 -3.98 -65.32 -48.02
N ASN A 240 -5.27 -65.60 -47.84
CA ASN A 240 -6.27 -65.30 -48.86
C ASN A 240 -6.85 -63.92 -48.56
N PHE A 241 -6.60 -63.00 -49.46
CA PHE A 241 -7.18 -61.63 -49.36
C PHE A 241 -8.64 -61.75 -49.81
N THR A 242 -9.57 -61.55 -48.84
CA THR A 242 -11.01 -61.67 -49.08
C THR A 242 -11.68 -60.33 -49.45
N TYR A 243 -11.34 -59.31 -48.80
CA TYR A 243 -11.78 -57.96 -49.22
C TYR A 243 -11.05 -56.86 -48.45
N GLN A 244 -11.07 -55.65 -48.97
CA GLN A 244 -10.54 -54.43 -48.31
C GLN A 244 -11.68 -53.43 -48.11
N SER A 245 -11.96 -53.06 -46.87
CA SER A 245 -12.84 -51.94 -46.56
C SER A 245 -12.03 -50.74 -46.18
N LYS A 246 -12.35 -49.62 -46.77
CA LYS A 246 -11.79 -48.31 -46.39
C LYS A 246 -12.87 -47.56 -45.62
N THR A 247 -12.68 -47.48 -44.29
CA THR A 247 -13.54 -46.68 -43.47
C THR A 247 -13.00 -45.26 -43.46
N TYR A 248 -13.79 -44.32 -43.93
CA TYR A 248 -13.49 -42.90 -43.84
C TYR A 248 -14.05 -42.39 -42.51
N SER A 249 -13.18 -41.97 -41.57
CA SER A 249 -13.59 -41.26 -40.38
C SER A 249 -13.35 -39.77 -40.63
N PRO A 250 -14.42 -38.95 -40.74
CA PRO A 250 -14.23 -37.51 -40.80
C PRO A 250 -13.64 -37.03 -39.46
N VAL A 251 -12.62 -36.21 -39.54
CA VAL A 251 -12.06 -35.51 -38.37
C VAL A 251 -12.98 -34.34 -38.12
N ASP A 252 -13.79 -34.43 -37.08
CA ASP A 252 -14.55 -33.28 -36.58
C ASP A 252 -13.57 -32.27 -35.97
N THR A 253 -13.34 -31.20 -36.71
CA THR A 253 -12.60 -30.04 -36.25
C THR A 253 -13.58 -29.12 -35.48
N ASP A 254 -13.99 -29.54 -34.29
CA ASP A 254 -14.65 -28.64 -33.38
C ASP A 254 -13.63 -28.03 -32.45
N SER A 255 -13.17 -26.84 -32.82
CA SER A 255 -12.40 -25.97 -31.97
C SER A 255 -13.29 -25.25 -30.96
N GLY A 256 -13.71 -25.98 -29.93
CA GLY A 256 -14.37 -25.39 -28.76
C GLY A 256 -13.35 -24.78 -27.84
N SER A 257 -13.16 -23.47 -27.93
CA SER A 257 -12.44 -22.70 -26.94
C SER A 257 -13.27 -22.58 -25.68
N SER A 258 -12.98 -23.37 -24.66
CA SER A 258 -13.51 -23.15 -23.32
C SER A 258 -12.53 -22.30 -22.52
N SER A 259 -12.82 -21.02 -22.43
CA SER A 259 -12.21 -20.13 -21.46
C SER A 259 -12.78 -20.45 -20.08
N SER A 260 -12.07 -21.15 -19.25
CA SER A 260 -12.37 -21.22 -17.82
C SER A 260 -11.73 -20.03 -17.14
N GLY A 261 -12.56 -19.02 -16.83
CA GLY A 261 -12.23 -17.99 -15.87
C GLY A 261 -12.00 -18.60 -14.50
N GLY A 262 -10.81 -18.36 -13.94
CA GLY A 262 -10.49 -18.91 -12.66
C GLY A 262 -10.01 -17.89 -11.68
N GLY A 263 -10.66 -17.74 -10.61
CA GLY A 263 -10.03 -17.46 -9.34
C GLY A 263 -9.62 -16.03 -9.04
N GLY A 264 -10.49 -15.34 -8.35
CA GLY A 264 -10.20 -14.11 -7.64
C GLY A 264 -9.07 -14.31 -6.66
N SER A 265 -7.98 -13.61 -6.88
CA SER A 265 -7.03 -13.29 -5.84
C SER A 265 -7.47 -11.99 -5.21
N SER A 266 -7.82 -12.04 -3.93
CA SER A 266 -7.93 -10.85 -3.10
C SER A 266 -6.56 -10.20 -3.01
N GLY A 267 -6.27 -9.34 -3.98
CA GLY A 267 -5.12 -8.47 -3.96
C GLY A 267 -5.39 -7.34 -3.02
N GLY A 268 -4.56 -7.22 -1.96
CA GLY A 268 -4.47 -6.02 -1.20
C GLY A 268 -4.12 -4.87 -2.13
N SER A 269 -5.00 -3.89 -2.23
CA SER A 269 -4.76 -2.68 -2.97
C SER A 269 -3.68 -1.86 -2.29
N SER A 270 -2.43 -2.04 -2.70
CA SER A 270 -1.43 -1.02 -2.52
C SER A 270 -1.78 0.12 -3.46
N GLY A 271 -2.52 1.09 -2.97
CA GLY A 271 -2.75 2.35 -3.65
C GLY A 271 -1.45 3.09 -3.86
N GLY A 272 -0.82 2.91 -5.01
CA GLY A 272 0.26 3.73 -5.47
C GLY A 272 -0.27 5.10 -5.80
N SER A 273 -0.17 6.07 -4.88
CA SER A 273 -0.35 7.47 -5.23
C SER A 273 0.97 8.01 -5.77
N SER A 274 1.00 8.28 -7.07
CA SER A 274 2.03 9.05 -7.71
C SER A 274 2.03 10.47 -7.14
N GLY A 275 3.10 10.86 -6.45
CA GLY A 275 3.33 12.23 -6.04
C GLY A 275 3.66 12.38 -4.57
N GLY A 276 4.91 12.15 -4.20
CA GLY A 276 5.45 12.30 -2.85
C GLY A 276 5.81 10.97 -2.26
N GLY A 277 7.10 10.77 -1.98
CA GLY A 277 7.64 9.49 -1.54
C GLY A 277 7.26 9.13 -0.10
N GLY A 278 5.98 8.99 0.18
CA GLY A 278 5.46 8.61 1.47
C GLY A 278 4.44 7.47 1.37
N GLY A 279 4.24 6.77 2.46
CA GLY A 279 3.29 5.68 2.60
C GLY A 279 3.08 5.29 4.04
N GLY A 280 2.22 4.34 4.27
CA GLY A 280 1.89 3.90 5.62
C GLY A 280 1.40 2.47 5.67
N GLY A 281 1.12 1.99 6.87
CA GLY A 281 0.53 0.71 7.15
C GLY A 281 -0.20 0.72 8.48
N GLY A 282 -1.13 -0.19 8.70
CA GLY A 282 -1.95 -0.20 9.89
C GLY A 282 -2.55 -1.55 10.22
N HIS A 283 -3.13 -1.64 11.42
CA HIS A 283 -3.78 -2.83 11.94
C HIS A 283 -5.02 -2.44 12.76
N SER A 284 -6.12 -3.20 12.58
CA SER A 284 -7.30 -3.07 13.44
C SER A 284 -7.09 -3.77 14.78
N PHE A 285 -7.70 -3.28 15.86
CA PHE A 285 -7.58 -3.80 17.21
C PHE A 285 -8.90 -3.82 17.98
#